data_c40637c5520fc466eb85aaf3aefd18f0
#
_entry.id   c40637c5520fc466eb85aaf3aefd18f0
#
_cell.length_a   1.000
_cell.length_b   1.000
_cell.length_c   1.000
_cell.angle_alpha   90.00
_cell.angle_beta   90.00
_cell.angle_gamma   90.00
#
_symmetry.space_group_name_H-M   'P 1'
#
loop_
_entity.id
_entity.type
_entity.pdbx_description
1 polymer ?
#
loop_
_entity_poly.entity_id
_entity_poly.type
_entity_poly.pdbx_seq_one_letter_code
_entity_poly.pdbx_strand_id
1 'polypeptide(L)'
;MFPLALLALFYLIVVLLKTRKVVYSAKYQQLPPSPPKLPLIGNLHQVGNISQDSIHALSMKYGPLMLLHLGQIPTLIVSSAEMAQEVMKNQDNVYASRPSMKASKLLLYKNKTVGFAPYGEYWKHAKKLAIVHLLGVSKVKSYELARKEEVQSAVEKIRHAQSLSNPVDLSEVFSSFTLDILCRVVSKNFSKKHLLRGLIEEGTALFGEFNFEDYFPALHVFDNLLKFDSKAKDISKQWDDLLEQVITEHLNRDEKDGDFIDVLLSLQADKQADFELTKDHIKAILVDMFGAGSHTTFITLEWVMAELVKDQKTMLTLQQEVRTMSDNKSGTIAEEDLKKMTWLKAVIKETLRLHPPAPLLVPRESLEESQINGYNVPKGTKVLINAWTINRDPKFWQNPDKFIPERFVENTGIDFRGDNFQLIPFGGGRRICPGINFAISNIEIMIATILFHFDWELPCGMKRDEFDMNYAPGLTVRRNKKLYLVPREVCHTF
;
A
#
# COMPACT_ATOMS: atom_id res chain seq x y z
N MET A 1 30.86 0.64 -44.14
CA MET A 1 31.51 1.10 -42.90
C MET A 1 30.55 1.16 -41.70
N PHE A 2 29.32 1.65 -41.83
CA PHE A 2 28.32 1.77 -40.77
C PHE A 2 28.00 0.44 -40.02
N PRO A 3 27.77 -0.72 -40.69
CA PRO A 3 27.45 -1.96 -39.98
C PRO A 3 28.62 -2.55 -39.20
N LEU A 4 29.86 -2.35 -39.64
CA LEU A 4 31.05 -2.79 -38.92
C LEU A 4 31.32 -1.98 -37.65
N ALA A 5 31.03 -0.69 -37.68
CA ALA A 5 31.13 0.18 -36.51
C ALA A 5 30.07 -0.18 -35.42
N LEU A 6 28.85 -0.54 -35.85
CA LEU A 6 27.79 -1.02 -34.97
C LEU A 6 28.14 -2.39 -34.35
N LEU A 7 28.73 -3.32 -35.13
CA LEU A 7 29.19 -4.62 -34.63
C LEU A 7 30.37 -4.46 -33.64
N ALA A 8 31.31 -3.56 -33.93
CA ALA A 8 32.42 -3.27 -33.04
C ALA A 8 31.95 -2.60 -31.74
N LEU A 9 31.00 -1.68 -31.81
CA LEU A 9 30.37 -1.06 -30.62
C LEU A 9 29.60 -2.10 -29.78
N PHE A 10 28.84 -2.97 -30.43
CA PHE A 10 28.15 -4.06 -29.77
C PHE A 10 29.12 -5.04 -29.09
N TYR A 11 30.20 -5.40 -29.78
CA TYR A 11 31.26 -6.26 -29.22
C TYR A 11 31.95 -5.58 -28.02
N LEU A 12 32.26 -4.31 -28.11
CA LEU A 12 32.86 -3.53 -27.04
C LEU A 12 31.94 -3.47 -25.81
N ILE A 13 30.66 -3.23 -26.03
CA ILE A 13 29.64 -3.25 -24.97
C ILE A 13 29.59 -4.63 -24.31
N VAL A 14 29.57 -5.71 -25.09
CA VAL A 14 29.56 -7.07 -24.56
C VAL A 14 30.82 -7.40 -23.75
N VAL A 15 31.99 -6.95 -24.21
CA VAL A 15 33.28 -7.12 -23.49
C VAL A 15 33.26 -6.32 -22.19
N LEU A 16 32.84 -5.07 -22.19
CA LEU A 16 32.73 -4.22 -20.99
C LEU A 16 31.74 -4.80 -19.98
N LEU A 17 30.65 -5.38 -20.44
CA LEU A 17 29.67 -6.05 -19.57
C LEU A 17 30.21 -7.35 -18.97
N LYS A 18 30.99 -8.11 -19.73
CA LYS A 18 31.67 -9.32 -19.23
C LYS A 18 32.74 -8.99 -18.19
N THR A 19 33.56 -7.98 -18.44
CA THR A 19 34.60 -7.56 -17.47
C THR A 19 34.01 -7.05 -16.18
N ARG A 20 32.93 -6.22 -16.24
CA ARG A 20 32.16 -5.82 -15.04
C ARG A 20 31.60 -7.02 -14.28
N LYS A 21 31.09 -8.05 -14.97
CA LYS A 21 30.55 -9.26 -14.35
C LYS A 21 31.64 -10.04 -13.60
N VAL A 22 32.84 -10.20 -14.19
CA VAL A 22 33.98 -10.89 -13.57
C VAL A 22 34.47 -10.14 -12.33
N VAL A 23 34.61 -8.81 -12.41
CA VAL A 23 35.01 -7.97 -11.27
C VAL A 23 33.97 -8.02 -10.15
N TYR A 24 32.69 -7.94 -10.46
CA TYR A 24 31.61 -8.03 -9.47
C TYR A 24 31.57 -9.39 -8.78
N SER A 25 31.67 -10.47 -9.55
CA SER A 25 31.68 -11.85 -9.01
C SER A 25 32.94 -12.18 -8.20
N ALA A 26 34.10 -11.60 -8.56
CA ALA A 26 35.33 -11.76 -7.81
C ALA A 26 35.34 -10.96 -6.50
N LYS A 27 34.63 -9.81 -6.47
CA LYS A 27 34.54 -8.96 -5.28
C LYS A 27 33.61 -9.56 -4.21
N TYR A 28 32.50 -10.24 -4.63
CA TYR A 28 31.52 -10.78 -3.70
C TYR A 28 31.45 -12.30 -3.81
N GLN A 29 32.15 -12.98 -2.89
CA GLN A 29 31.97 -14.41 -2.69
C GLN A 29 30.63 -14.68 -2.01
N GLN A 30 29.95 -15.79 -2.37
CA GLN A 30 28.67 -16.22 -1.76
C GLN A 30 27.51 -15.24 -1.92
N LEU A 31 27.23 -14.83 -3.17
CA LEU A 31 25.97 -14.10 -3.48
C LEU A 31 24.74 -15.02 -3.35
N PRO A 32 23.56 -14.48 -3.03
CA PRO A 32 22.33 -15.29 -3.02
C PRO A 32 22.08 -16.02 -4.35
N PRO A 33 21.39 -17.18 -4.32
CA PRO A 33 21.02 -17.90 -5.53
C PRO A 33 20.32 -16.97 -6.54
N SER A 34 20.56 -17.23 -7.83
CA SER A 34 19.99 -16.42 -8.91
C SER A 34 19.54 -17.31 -10.05
N PRO A 35 18.36 -17.08 -10.62
CA PRO A 35 17.98 -17.69 -11.88
C PRO A 35 18.99 -17.36 -13.00
N PRO A 36 19.11 -18.20 -14.05
CA PRO A 36 19.88 -17.85 -15.24
C PRO A 36 19.41 -16.51 -15.81
N LYS A 37 20.34 -15.59 -16.03
CA LYS A 37 20.03 -14.24 -16.53
C LYS A 37 20.50 -14.06 -17.96
N LEU A 38 19.72 -13.32 -18.76
CA LEU A 38 20.13 -12.94 -20.12
C LEU A 38 21.08 -11.72 -20.09
N PRO A 39 21.96 -11.58 -21.07
CA PRO A 39 22.75 -10.36 -21.24
C PRO A 39 21.84 -9.14 -21.35
N LEU A 40 22.24 -8.01 -20.81
CA LEU A 40 21.57 -6.73 -20.80
C LEU A 40 20.29 -6.69 -19.94
N ILE A 41 19.28 -7.51 -20.25
CA ILE A 41 17.97 -7.45 -19.61
C ILE A 41 17.90 -8.20 -18.27
N GLY A 42 18.93 -8.99 -17.94
CA GLY A 42 18.96 -9.76 -16.68
C GLY A 42 17.82 -10.78 -16.59
N ASN A 43 17.04 -10.69 -15.53
CA ASN A 43 15.90 -11.56 -15.23
C ASN A 43 14.53 -10.93 -15.59
N LEU A 44 14.48 -9.78 -16.27
CA LEU A 44 13.21 -9.13 -16.63
C LEU A 44 12.27 -10.04 -17.43
N HIS A 45 12.82 -10.89 -18.31
CA HIS A 45 12.05 -11.85 -19.09
C HIS A 45 11.35 -12.93 -18.24
N GLN A 46 11.77 -13.14 -16.99
CA GLN A 46 11.21 -14.14 -16.07
C GLN A 46 10.17 -13.54 -15.12
N VAL A 47 10.27 -12.25 -14.83
CA VAL A 47 9.37 -11.56 -13.88
C VAL A 47 8.24 -10.80 -14.57
N GLY A 48 8.35 -10.55 -15.89
CA GLY A 48 7.36 -9.77 -16.63
C GLY A 48 7.09 -8.42 -15.97
N ASN A 49 5.85 -8.17 -15.58
CA ASN A 49 5.43 -6.94 -14.91
C ASN A 49 5.78 -6.91 -13.40
N ILE A 50 6.73 -7.71 -12.94
CA ILE A 50 7.16 -7.81 -11.53
C ILE A 50 5.95 -8.02 -10.61
N SER A 51 5.17 -9.05 -10.88
CA SER A 51 4.03 -9.43 -10.05
C SER A 51 4.45 -10.32 -8.88
N GLN A 52 3.64 -10.32 -7.81
CA GLN A 52 3.84 -11.22 -6.67
C GLN A 52 3.87 -12.68 -7.09
N ASP A 53 3.08 -13.09 -8.09
CA ASP A 53 3.00 -14.48 -8.57
C ASP A 53 4.27 -14.91 -9.32
N SER A 54 4.79 -14.06 -10.21
CA SER A 54 6.03 -14.35 -10.93
C SER A 54 7.21 -14.48 -9.97
N ILE A 55 7.27 -13.61 -8.95
CA ILE A 55 8.29 -13.68 -7.90
C ILE A 55 8.08 -14.90 -7.00
N HIS A 56 6.84 -15.26 -6.67
CA HIS A 56 6.51 -16.47 -5.93
C HIS A 56 6.99 -17.73 -6.68
N ALA A 57 6.64 -17.86 -7.95
CA ALA A 57 7.05 -19.00 -8.77
C ALA A 57 8.59 -19.15 -8.84
N LEU A 58 9.32 -18.04 -8.92
CA LEU A 58 10.77 -18.05 -8.86
C LEU A 58 11.29 -18.44 -7.47
N SER A 59 10.66 -17.95 -6.39
CA SER A 59 11.09 -18.27 -5.02
C SER A 59 10.89 -19.76 -4.67
N MET A 60 9.85 -20.39 -5.19
CA MET A 60 9.65 -21.85 -5.04
C MET A 60 10.76 -22.68 -5.71
N LYS A 61 11.38 -22.15 -6.77
CA LYS A 61 12.44 -22.85 -7.51
C LYS A 61 13.84 -22.53 -7.01
N TYR A 62 14.11 -21.28 -6.64
CA TYR A 62 15.46 -20.79 -6.31
C TYR A 62 15.65 -20.48 -4.82
N GLY A 63 14.62 -20.65 -4.03
CA GLY A 63 14.65 -20.46 -2.58
C GLY A 63 14.09 -19.10 -2.10
N PRO A 64 13.92 -18.97 -0.77
CA PRO A 64 13.26 -17.83 -0.15
C PRO A 64 14.09 -16.53 -0.18
N LEU A 65 15.38 -16.63 -0.47
CA LEU A 65 16.29 -15.50 -0.64
C LEU A 65 17.00 -15.68 -1.99
N MET A 66 16.74 -14.79 -2.94
CA MET A 66 17.36 -14.85 -4.28
C MET A 66 17.75 -13.46 -4.78
N LEU A 67 18.79 -13.38 -5.59
CA LEU A 67 19.28 -12.17 -6.23
C LEU A 67 18.88 -12.14 -7.69
N LEU A 68 17.96 -11.26 -8.05
CA LEU A 68 17.60 -10.98 -9.43
C LEU A 68 18.40 -9.78 -9.97
N HIS A 69 18.53 -9.73 -11.29
CA HIS A 69 18.95 -8.53 -11.99
C HIS A 69 17.80 -8.04 -12.85
N LEU A 70 17.15 -6.98 -12.40
CA LEU A 70 16.08 -6.34 -13.14
C LEU A 70 16.70 -5.31 -14.08
N GLY A 71 16.96 -5.72 -15.32
CA GLY A 71 17.88 -4.99 -16.20
C GLY A 71 19.30 -5.01 -15.62
N GLN A 72 19.81 -3.84 -15.31
CA GLN A 72 21.15 -3.65 -14.71
C GLN A 72 21.10 -3.54 -13.16
N ILE A 73 19.92 -3.49 -12.56
CA ILE A 73 19.73 -3.23 -11.13
C ILE A 73 19.69 -4.53 -10.33
N PRO A 74 20.66 -4.77 -9.42
CA PRO A 74 20.63 -5.91 -8.52
C PRO A 74 19.47 -5.74 -7.53
N THR A 75 18.61 -6.76 -7.45
CA THR A 75 17.40 -6.73 -6.62
C THR A 75 17.32 -8.02 -5.82
N LEU A 76 17.45 -7.89 -4.51
CA LEU A 76 17.28 -8.99 -3.56
C LEU A 76 15.79 -9.23 -3.34
N ILE A 77 15.37 -10.47 -3.50
CA ILE A 77 14.00 -10.92 -3.23
C ILE A 77 13.98 -11.70 -1.92
N VAL A 78 13.07 -11.31 -1.04
CA VAL A 78 12.86 -11.92 0.28
C VAL A 78 11.46 -12.52 0.30
N SER A 79 11.35 -13.85 0.48
CA SER A 79 10.10 -14.60 0.36
C SER A 79 9.84 -15.57 1.53
N SER A 80 10.51 -15.40 2.69
CA SER A 80 10.19 -16.13 3.93
C SER A 80 10.15 -15.21 5.14
N ALA A 81 9.42 -15.63 6.18
CA ALA A 81 9.28 -14.89 7.43
C ALA A 81 10.63 -14.66 8.12
N GLU A 82 11.49 -15.67 8.13
CA GLU A 82 12.82 -15.60 8.75
C GLU A 82 13.70 -14.55 8.06
N MET A 83 13.73 -14.56 6.73
CA MET A 83 14.52 -13.59 5.96
C MET A 83 13.91 -12.18 6.04
N ALA A 84 12.59 -12.08 6.10
CA ALA A 84 11.90 -10.79 6.32
C ALA A 84 12.22 -10.21 7.71
N GLN A 85 12.29 -11.07 8.75
CA GLN A 85 12.71 -10.67 10.09
C GLN A 85 14.16 -10.18 10.09
N GLU A 86 15.05 -10.86 9.37
CA GLU A 86 16.43 -10.44 9.26
C GLU A 86 16.55 -9.04 8.66
N VAL A 87 15.87 -8.78 7.54
CA VAL A 87 15.88 -7.49 6.84
C VAL A 87 15.17 -6.37 7.61
N MET A 88 14.03 -6.68 8.25
CA MET A 88 13.15 -5.64 8.80
C MET A 88 13.32 -5.41 10.31
N LYS A 89 13.98 -6.32 11.03
CA LYS A 89 14.18 -6.22 12.48
C LYS A 89 15.64 -6.30 12.88
N ASN A 90 16.34 -7.39 12.53
CA ASN A 90 17.69 -7.64 12.99
C ASN A 90 18.70 -6.67 12.36
N GLN A 91 18.59 -6.43 11.04
CA GLN A 91 19.43 -5.50 10.26
C GLN A 91 18.64 -4.30 9.73
N ASP A 92 17.63 -3.86 10.46
CA ASP A 92 16.71 -2.80 10.02
C ASP A 92 17.42 -1.47 9.68
N ASN A 93 18.46 -1.11 10.40
CA ASN A 93 19.27 0.07 10.12
C ASN A 93 19.95 0.01 8.74
N VAL A 94 20.40 -1.18 8.31
CA VAL A 94 21.03 -1.40 7.00
C VAL A 94 20.01 -1.27 5.86
N TYR A 95 18.79 -1.78 6.07
CA TYR A 95 17.76 -1.89 5.05
C TYR A 95 16.62 -0.87 5.17
N ALA A 96 16.79 0.14 6.01
CA ALA A 96 15.75 1.16 6.21
C ALA A 96 15.66 2.18 5.08
N SER A 97 16.61 2.26 4.15
CA SER A 97 16.53 3.25 3.06
C SER A 97 15.57 2.85 1.95
N ARG A 98 15.29 3.81 1.09
CA ARG A 98 14.47 3.65 -0.12
C ARG A 98 15.32 3.89 -1.36
N PRO A 99 15.20 3.07 -2.41
CA PRO A 99 15.81 3.37 -3.68
C PRO A 99 15.13 4.59 -4.30
N SER A 100 15.91 5.41 -4.98
CA SER A 100 15.34 6.48 -5.78
C SER A 100 14.74 5.87 -7.06
N MET A 101 13.42 5.92 -7.18
CA MET A 101 12.68 5.48 -8.36
C MET A 101 12.24 6.71 -9.16
N LYS A 102 12.16 6.59 -10.48
CA LYS A 102 11.79 7.71 -11.35
C LYS A 102 10.42 8.29 -11.01
N ALA A 103 9.42 7.45 -10.84
CA ALA A 103 8.08 7.87 -10.44
C ALA A 103 8.10 8.64 -9.11
N SER A 104 8.76 8.09 -8.06
CA SER A 104 8.82 8.75 -6.75
C SER A 104 9.60 10.07 -6.79
N LYS A 105 10.66 10.15 -7.60
CA LYS A 105 11.45 11.38 -7.79
C LYS A 105 10.64 12.51 -8.42
N LEU A 106 9.81 12.17 -9.42
CA LEU A 106 9.02 13.17 -10.17
C LEU A 106 7.72 13.54 -9.45
N LEU A 107 6.99 12.56 -8.87
CA LEU A 107 5.68 12.77 -8.27
C LEU A 107 5.72 13.17 -6.79
N LEU A 108 6.77 12.77 -6.05
CA LEU A 108 6.78 12.82 -4.60
C LEU A 108 7.84 13.81 -4.07
N TYR A 109 7.86 15.03 -4.62
CA TYR A 109 8.75 16.12 -4.18
C TYR A 109 10.20 15.69 -4.01
N LYS A 110 10.77 15.02 -5.03
CA LYS A 110 12.15 14.49 -5.03
C LYS A 110 12.39 13.50 -3.87
N ASN A 111 11.45 12.57 -3.69
CA ASN A 111 11.46 11.57 -2.62
C ASN A 111 11.37 12.17 -1.19
N LYS A 112 10.63 13.26 -0.99
CA LYS A 112 10.41 13.86 0.34
C LYS A 112 9.18 13.33 1.08
N THR A 113 8.48 12.33 0.56
CA THR A 113 7.36 11.70 1.27
C THR A 113 7.84 10.74 2.35
N VAL A 114 7.02 10.48 3.37
CA VAL A 114 7.34 9.53 4.45
C VAL A 114 7.51 8.11 3.90
N GLY A 115 6.73 7.76 2.86
CA GLY A 115 6.79 6.45 2.21
C GLY A 115 8.09 6.21 1.45
N PHE A 116 8.64 7.23 0.76
CA PHE A 116 9.74 7.09 -0.20
C PHE A 116 11.03 7.86 0.14
N ALA A 117 11.04 8.70 1.17
CA ALA A 117 12.26 9.38 1.58
C ALA A 117 13.37 8.40 1.96
N PRO A 118 14.65 8.64 1.56
CA PRO A 118 15.78 7.90 2.07
C PRO A 118 15.84 7.92 3.60
N TYR A 119 16.44 6.90 4.19
CA TYR A 119 16.62 6.86 5.64
C TYR A 119 17.62 7.95 6.09
N GLY A 120 17.20 8.80 7.03
CA GLY A 120 17.98 9.90 7.53
C GLY A 120 17.16 10.81 8.45
N GLU A 121 17.74 11.92 8.89
CA GLU A 121 17.10 12.84 9.85
C GLU A 121 15.78 13.42 9.32
N TYR A 122 15.75 13.83 8.04
CA TYR A 122 14.54 14.31 7.42
C TYR A 122 13.38 13.29 7.56
N TRP A 123 13.62 12.04 7.17
CA TRP A 123 12.61 10.99 7.26
C TRP A 123 12.12 10.74 8.68
N LYS A 124 13.03 10.76 9.67
CA LYS A 124 12.69 10.58 11.08
C LYS A 124 11.73 11.69 11.55
N HIS A 125 12.03 12.95 11.20
CA HIS A 125 11.17 14.09 11.53
C HIS A 125 9.82 14.03 10.80
N ALA A 126 9.81 13.81 9.50
CA ALA A 126 8.57 13.72 8.72
C ALA A 126 7.66 12.59 9.24
N LYS A 127 8.23 11.41 9.54
CA LYS A 127 7.48 10.29 10.13
C LYS A 127 6.94 10.65 11.52
N LYS A 128 7.75 11.29 12.38
CA LYS A 128 7.35 11.74 13.72
C LYS A 128 6.17 12.71 13.63
N LEU A 129 6.23 13.70 12.75
CA LEU A 129 5.14 14.65 12.54
C LEU A 129 3.85 13.94 12.13
N ALA A 130 3.92 13.05 11.15
CA ALA A 130 2.75 12.29 10.69
C ALA A 130 2.14 11.44 11.82
N ILE A 131 2.95 10.76 12.64
CA ILE A 131 2.46 9.92 13.74
C ILE A 131 1.88 10.78 14.87
N VAL A 132 2.62 11.78 15.34
CA VAL A 132 2.22 12.56 16.52
C VAL A 132 0.96 13.37 16.25
N HIS A 133 0.85 13.98 15.08
CA HIS A 133 -0.22 14.95 14.80
C HIS A 133 -1.39 14.40 13.97
N LEU A 134 -1.26 13.19 13.38
CA LEU A 134 -2.32 12.65 12.52
C LEU A 134 -2.63 11.17 12.80
N LEU A 135 -1.63 10.28 12.82
CA LEU A 135 -1.81 8.82 12.72
C LEU A 135 -1.65 8.07 14.05
N GLY A 136 -1.25 8.77 15.12
CA GLY A 136 -1.11 8.17 16.44
C GLY A 136 -2.45 7.76 17.04
N VAL A 137 -2.44 6.77 17.94
CA VAL A 137 -3.65 6.18 18.54
C VAL A 137 -4.62 7.22 19.09
N SER A 138 -4.11 8.20 19.85
CA SER A 138 -4.93 9.26 20.43
C SER A 138 -5.59 10.16 19.38
N LYS A 139 -4.85 10.50 18.31
CA LYS A 139 -5.38 11.30 17.21
C LYS A 139 -6.42 10.53 16.40
N VAL A 140 -6.14 9.26 16.08
CA VAL A 140 -7.10 8.40 15.38
C VAL A 140 -8.40 8.27 16.18
N LYS A 141 -8.32 8.14 17.50
CA LYS A 141 -9.50 8.12 18.36
C LYS A 141 -10.28 9.44 18.29
N SER A 142 -9.62 10.58 18.23
CA SER A 142 -10.31 11.90 18.15
C SER A 142 -11.11 12.11 16.86
N TYR A 143 -10.92 11.27 15.85
CA TYR A 143 -11.68 11.30 14.57
C TYR A 143 -12.96 10.47 14.60
N GLU A 144 -13.37 9.93 15.75
CA GLU A 144 -14.56 9.08 15.89
C GLU A 144 -15.83 9.74 15.32
N LEU A 145 -16.08 11.02 15.64
CA LEU A 145 -17.23 11.74 15.10
C LEU A 145 -17.17 11.85 13.56
N ALA A 146 -16.01 12.19 13.01
CA ALA A 146 -15.84 12.30 11.57
C ALA A 146 -16.08 10.95 10.89
N ARG A 147 -15.57 9.84 11.46
CA ARG A 147 -15.83 8.50 10.94
C ARG A 147 -17.30 8.15 10.97
N LYS A 148 -17.99 8.43 12.09
CA LYS A 148 -19.43 8.16 12.24
C LYS A 148 -20.24 8.87 11.16
N GLU A 149 -19.97 10.14 10.91
CA GLU A 149 -20.68 10.93 9.91
C GLU A 149 -20.42 10.43 8.48
N GLU A 150 -19.16 10.09 8.14
CA GLU A 150 -18.84 9.60 6.81
C GLU A 150 -19.38 8.17 6.56
N VAL A 151 -19.40 7.33 7.59
CA VAL A 151 -20.06 6.01 7.51
C VAL A 151 -21.55 6.14 7.32
N GLN A 152 -22.20 7.07 8.03
CA GLN A 152 -23.64 7.35 7.86
C GLN A 152 -23.94 7.84 6.44
N SER A 153 -23.12 8.73 5.90
CA SER A 153 -23.23 9.16 4.49
C SER A 153 -23.11 7.98 3.51
N ALA A 154 -22.22 7.03 3.78
CA ALA A 154 -22.10 5.83 2.96
C ALA A 154 -23.36 4.95 3.03
N VAL A 155 -23.94 4.76 4.23
CA VAL A 155 -25.21 4.02 4.42
C VAL A 155 -26.34 4.67 3.64
N GLU A 156 -26.45 5.99 3.65
CA GLU A 156 -27.47 6.74 2.91
C GLU A 156 -27.31 6.56 1.39
N LYS A 157 -26.08 6.59 0.87
CA LYS A 157 -25.79 6.30 -0.54
C LYS A 157 -26.23 4.87 -0.93
N ILE A 158 -25.99 3.89 -0.06
CA ILE A 158 -26.40 2.50 -0.28
C ILE A 158 -27.93 2.39 -0.28
N ARG A 159 -28.65 3.01 0.69
CA ARG A 159 -30.12 3.06 0.74
C ARG A 159 -30.71 3.69 -0.51
N HIS A 160 -30.15 4.79 -0.95
CA HIS A 160 -30.61 5.46 -2.17
C HIS A 160 -30.46 4.54 -3.40
N ALA A 161 -29.30 3.89 -3.57
CA ALA A 161 -29.12 2.94 -4.68
C ALA A 161 -30.07 1.74 -4.60
N GLN A 162 -30.35 1.21 -3.40
CA GLN A 162 -31.34 0.14 -3.17
C GLN A 162 -32.73 0.58 -3.60
N SER A 163 -33.16 1.81 -3.29
CA SER A 163 -34.49 2.31 -3.66
C SER A 163 -34.70 2.35 -5.18
N LEU A 164 -33.62 2.41 -5.97
CA LEU A 164 -33.62 2.36 -7.42
C LEU A 164 -33.58 0.94 -7.97
N SER A 165 -33.60 -0.09 -7.12
CA SER A 165 -33.52 -1.52 -7.46
C SER A 165 -32.27 -1.90 -8.29
N ASN A 166 -31.18 -1.15 -8.17
CA ASN A 166 -29.91 -1.38 -8.87
C ASN A 166 -28.87 -2.01 -7.94
N PRO A 167 -27.97 -2.84 -8.47
CA PRO A 167 -26.79 -3.22 -7.72
C PRO A 167 -25.96 -1.99 -7.33
N VAL A 168 -25.48 -1.97 -6.09
CA VAL A 168 -24.64 -0.88 -5.57
C VAL A 168 -23.20 -1.07 -6.05
N ASP A 169 -22.57 -0.03 -6.57
CA ASP A 169 -21.13 0.04 -6.80
C ASP A 169 -20.42 0.28 -5.45
N LEU A 170 -20.09 -0.81 -4.72
CA LEU A 170 -19.36 -0.73 -3.45
C LEU A 170 -17.93 -0.21 -3.63
N SER A 171 -17.31 -0.40 -4.79
CA SER A 171 -16.01 0.21 -5.09
C SER A 171 -16.09 1.73 -5.00
N GLU A 172 -17.14 2.34 -5.55
CA GLU A 172 -17.38 3.78 -5.49
C GLU A 172 -17.68 4.25 -4.07
N VAL A 173 -18.53 3.51 -3.33
CA VAL A 173 -18.87 3.82 -1.93
C VAL A 173 -17.63 3.83 -1.06
N PHE A 174 -16.79 2.78 -1.15
CA PHE A 174 -15.59 2.65 -0.32
C PHE A 174 -14.50 3.65 -0.70
N SER A 175 -14.32 3.91 -2.00
CA SER A 175 -13.37 4.91 -2.48
C SER A 175 -13.76 6.31 -2.02
N SER A 176 -15.05 6.66 -2.09
CA SER A 176 -15.58 7.92 -1.55
C SER A 176 -15.38 8.03 -0.05
N PHE A 177 -15.81 7.01 0.71
CA PHE A 177 -15.68 7.00 2.17
C PHE A 177 -14.23 7.23 2.62
N THR A 178 -13.27 6.47 2.06
CA THR A 178 -11.87 6.54 2.49
C THR A 178 -11.23 7.88 2.15
N LEU A 179 -11.61 8.48 1.03
CA LEU A 179 -11.15 9.81 0.64
C LEU A 179 -11.80 10.91 1.47
N ASP A 180 -13.12 10.84 1.70
CA ASP A 180 -13.89 11.83 2.43
C ASP A 180 -13.41 11.95 3.88
N ILE A 181 -13.16 10.81 4.56
CA ILE A 181 -12.62 10.84 5.93
C ILE A 181 -11.22 11.45 5.99
N LEU A 182 -10.35 11.15 5.02
CA LEU A 182 -9.03 11.76 4.96
C LEU A 182 -9.11 13.27 4.69
N CYS A 183 -9.95 13.68 3.75
CA CYS A 183 -10.17 15.09 3.49
C CYS A 183 -10.61 15.82 4.75
N ARG A 184 -11.56 15.26 5.49
CA ARG A 184 -12.09 15.87 6.73
C ARG A 184 -11.06 15.96 7.84
N VAL A 185 -10.17 14.98 7.95
CA VAL A 185 -9.12 14.93 8.98
C VAL A 185 -7.93 15.84 8.62
N VAL A 186 -7.60 15.92 7.33
CA VAL A 186 -6.49 16.75 6.83
C VAL A 186 -6.89 18.21 6.73
N SER A 187 -8.10 18.46 6.23
CA SER A 187 -8.67 19.81 6.07
C SER A 187 -10.20 19.74 6.13
N LYS A 188 -10.80 20.28 7.18
CA LYS A 188 -12.27 20.21 7.41
C LYS A 188 -13.11 20.65 6.21
N ASN A 189 -12.63 21.61 5.44
CA ASN A 189 -13.34 22.24 4.33
C ASN A 189 -12.69 21.96 2.97
N PHE A 190 -12.29 20.70 2.69
CA PHE A 190 -11.66 20.33 1.44
C PHE A 190 -12.69 20.26 0.30
N SER A 191 -12.70 21.25 -0.59
CA SER A 191 -13.74 21.38 -1.65
C SER A 191 -13.44 20.59 -2.93
N LYS A 192 -12.18 20.20 -3.21
CA LYS A 192 -11.73 19.65 -4.50
C LYS A 192 -11.48 18.11 -4.48
N LYS A 193 -12.32 17.37 -3.79
CA LYS A 193 -12.20 15.91 -3.63
C LYS A 193 -12.17 15.16 -4.96
N HIS A 194 -12.92 15.62 -5.97
CA HIS A 194 -12.99 14.99 -7.29
C HIS A 194 -11.64 15.03 -8.04
N LEU A 195 -10.90 16.15 -7.95
CA LEU A 195 -9.56 16.26 -8.54
C LEU A 195 -8.57 15.33 -7.83
N LEU A 196 -8.66 15.27 -6.50
CA LEU A 196 -7.78 14.47 -5.67
C LEU A 196 -7.85 12.98 -6.03
N ARG A 197 -9.05 12.45 -6.28
CA ARG A 197 -9.23 11.05 -6.71
C ARG A 197 -8.48 10.75 -8.00
N GLY A 198 -8.70 11.56 -9.04
CA GLY A 198 -8.03 11.39 -10.33
C GLY A 198 -6.50 11.40 -10.19
N LEU A 199 -5.97 12.35 -9.42
CA LEU A 199 -4.53 12.44 -9.16
C LEU A 199 -3.94 11.24 -8.42
N ILE A 200 -4.69 10.66 -7.46
CA ILE A 200 -4.28 9.45 -6.75
C ILE A 200 -4.24 8.25 -7.71
N GLU A 201 -5.28 8.06 -8.51
CA GLU A 201 -5.36 6.95 -9.47
C GLU A 201 -4.26 7.04 -10.54
N GLU A 202 -4.10 8.20 -11.17
CA GLU A 202 -3.09 8.41 -12.21
C GLU A 202 -1.67 8.30 -11.64
N GLY A 203 -1.43 8.89 -10.46
CA GLY A 203 -0.13 8.81 -9.78
C GLY A 203 0.23 7.38 -9.41
N THR A 204 -0.73 6.61 -8.87
CA THR A 204 -0.52 5.20 -8.51
C THR A 204 -0.25 4.34 -9.74
N ALA A 205 -0.94 4.58 -10.86
CA ALA A 205 -0.72 3.87 -12.11
C ALA A 205 0.72 4.04 -12.64
N LEU A 206 1.28 5.25 -12.55
CA LEU A 206 2.65 5.53 -12.98
C LEU A 206 3.73 4.72 -12.23
N PHE A 207 3.49 4.34 -10.98
CA PHE A 207 4.41 3.46 -10.25
C PHE A 207 4.47 2.03 -10.82
N GLY A 208 3.45 1.61 -11.57
CA GLY A 208 3.42 0.34 -12.29
C GLY A 208 3.90 0.42 -13.74
N GLU A 209 4.08 1.64 -14.30
CA GLU A 209 4.53 1.81 -15.69
C GLU A 209 6.05 1.55 -15.80
N PHE A 210 6.44 0.90 -16.91
CA PHE A 210 7.84 0.70 -17.24
C PHE A 210 8.51 2.03 -17.59
N ASN A 211 9.73 2.23 -17.09
CA ASN A 211 10.64 3.31 -17.52
C ASN A 211 12.07 2.77 -17.60
N PHE A 212 12.90 3.37 -18.43
CA PHE A 212 14.28 2.92 -18.60
C PHE A 212 15.16 3.27 -17.40
N GLU A 213 14.98 4.42 -16.77
CA GLU A 213 15.85 4.89 -15.68
C GLU A 213 15.94 3.88 -14.54
N ASP A 214 14.80 3.25 -14.15
CA ASP A 214 14.73 2.33 -13.03
C ASP A 214 15.34 0.93 -13.30
N TYR A 215 15.57 0.58 -14.57
CA TYR A 215 16.12 -0.72 -14.97
C TYR A 215 17.42 -0.61 -15.75
N PHE A 216 17.63 0.47 -16.48
CA PHE A 216 18.78 0.74 -17.35
C PHE A 216 19.19 2.20 -17.22
N PRO A 217 19.86 2.62 -16.14
CA PRO A 217 20.11 4.04 -15.86
C PRO A 217 20.82 4.81 -17.00
N ALA A 218 21.68 4.12 -17.76
CA ALA A 218 22.35 4.71 -18.92
C ALA A 218 21.42 5.00 -20.11
N LEU A 219 20.21 4.44 -20.11
CA LEU A 219 19.21 4.58 -21.17
C LEU A 219 18.06 5.54 -20.79
N HIS A 220 18.18 6.28 -19.70
CA HIS A 220 17.15 7.21 -19.20
C HIS A 220 16.61 8.19 -20.25
N VAL A 221 17.43 8.57 -21.24
CA VAL A 221 17.04 9.48 -22.33
C VAL A 221 15.88 8.92 -23.16
N PHE A 222 15.71 7.60 -23.23
CA PHE A 222 14.63 6.94 -23.95
C PHE A 222 13.27 7.02 -23.23
N ASP A 223 13.23 7.43 -21.99
CA ASP A 223 11.98 7.64 -21.25
C ASP A 223 11.12 8.76 -21.86
N ASN A 224 11.75 9.69 -22.56
CA ASN A 224 11.04 10.70 -23.31
C ASN A 224 10.17 10.11 -24.45
N LEU A 225 10.60 8.97 -25.05
CA LEU A 225 9.83 8.26 -26.08
C LEU A 225 8.57 7.59 -25.50
N LEU A 226 8.63 7.18 -24.24
CA LEU A 226 7.50 6.59 -23.52
C LEU A 226 6.52 7.65 -22.97
N LYS A 227 6.83 8.94 -23.16
CA LYS A 227 6.08 10.07 -22.58
C LYS A 227 5.92 9.99 -21.04
N PHE A 228 6.73 9.16 -20.38
CA PHE A 228 6.69 8.99 -18.92
C PHE A 228 6.93 10.32 -18.19
N ASP A 229 7.97 11.04 -18.60
CA ASP A 229 8.35 12.32 -17.98
C ASP A 229 7.27 13.38 -18.12
N SER A 230 6.60 13.47 -19.29
CA SER A 230 5.53 14.44 -19.50
C SER A 230 4.32 14.13 -18.64
N LYS A 231 3.86 12.87 -18.63
CA LYS A 231 2.76 12.43 -17.76
C LYS A 231 3.06 12.71 -16.27
N ALA A 232 4.26 12.32 -15.82
CA ALA A 232 4.65 12.51 -14.42
C ALA A 232 4.73 13.99 -14.04
N LYS A 233 5.24 14.86 -14.92
CA LYS A 233 5.31 16.31 -14.69
C LYS A 233 3.93 16.94 -14.67
N ASP A 234 3.02 16.51 -15.54
CA ASP A 234 1.64 17.02 -15.57
C ASP A 234 0.89 16.66 -14.28
N ILE A 235 1.01 15.42 -13.81
CA ILE A 235 0.41 14.98 -12.54
C ILE A 235 1.05 15.72 -11.36
N SER A 236 2.39 15.82 -11.34
CA SER A 236 3.11 16.53 -10.28
C SER A 236 2.70 17.99 -10.18
N LYS A 237 2.52 18.66 -11.33
CA LYS A 237 2.05 20.05 -11.39
C LYS A 237 0.62 20.17 -10.84
N GLN A 238 -0.28 19.30 -11.24
CA GLN A 238 -1.66 19.32 -10.74
C GLN A 238 -1.72 19.09 -9.21
N TRP A 239 -0.88 18.19 -8.68
CA TRP A 239 -0.72 18.03 -7.23
C TRP A 239 -0.22 19.30 -6.57
N ASP A 240 0.82 19.92 -7.15
CA ASP A 240 1.41 21.14 -6.61
C ASP A 240 0.43 22.31 -6.60
N ASP A 241 -0.29 22.52 -7.70
CA ASP A 241 -1.31 23.55 -7.86
C ASP A 241 -2.46 23.35 -6.85
N LEU A 242 -2.94 22.10 -6.68
CA LEU A 242 -3.99 21.75 -5.73
C LEU A 242 -3.57 22.02 -4.29
N LEU A 243 -2.39 21.54 -3.88
CA LEU A 243 -1.90 21.70 -2.52
C LEU A 243 -1.51 23.13 -2.21
N GLU A 244 -0.95 23.89 -3.17
CA GLU A 244 -0.67 25.31 -3.01
C GLU A 244 -1.94 26.10 -2.73
N GLN A 245 -3.01 25.78 -3.47
CA GLN A 245 -4.30 26.43 -3.24
C GLN A 245 -4.85 26.13 -1.85
N VAL A 246 -4.86 24.85 -1.43
CA VAL A 246 -5.37 24.45 -0.12
C VAL A 246 -4.56 25.08 1.03
N ILE A 247 -3.24 25.12 0.91
CA ILE A 247 -2.36 25.77 1.88
C ILE A 247 -2.65 27.29 1.94
N THR A 248 -2.81 27.93 0.78
CA THR A 248 -3.11 29.38 0.71
C THR A 248 -4.46 29.71 1.33
N GLU A 249 -5.47 28.88 1.11
CA GLU A 249 -6.77 28.99 1.74
C GLU A 249 -6.66 28.95 3.28
N HIS A 250 -5.82 28.05 3.84
CA HIS A 250 -5.59 27.95 5.29
C HIS A 250 -4.80 29.14 5.86
N LEU A 251 -3.85 29.67 5.11
CA LEU A 251 -3.09 30.85 5.53
C LEU A 251 -3.97 32.10 5.62
N ASN A 252 -4.96 32.23 4.73
CA ASN A 252 -5.85 33.41 4.61
C ASN A 252 -7.10 33.32 5.50
N ARG A 253 -7.31 32.25 6.27
CA ARG A 253 -8.43 32.14 7.22
C ARG A 253 -8.16 32.94 8.49
N ASP A 254 -9.17 33.70 8.96
CA ASP A 254 -9.12 34.39 10.21
C ASP A 254 -9.17 33.45 11.42
N GLU A 255 -10.01 32.40 11.33
CA GLU A 255 -10.10 31.36 12.34
C GLU A 255 -9.42 30.06 11.88
N LYS A 256 -8.65 29.45 12.76
CA LYS A 256 -7.99 28.16 12.52
C LYS A 256 -8.91 27.03 12.97
N ASP A 257 -9.11 26.06 12.11
CA ASP A 257 -9.90 24.86 12.38
C ASP A 257 -9.18 23.87 13.30
N GLY A 258 -7.86 24.02 13.47
CA GLY A 258 -7.00 23.09 14.18
C GLY A 258 -6.86 21.73 13.47
N ASP A 259 -7.10 21.71 12.16
CA ASP A 259 -6.90 20.52 11.32
C ASP A 259 -5.40 20.25 11.06
N PHE A 260 -5.11 19.18 10.32
CA PHE A 260 -3.72 18.75 10.14
C PHE A 260 -2.87 19.78 9.38
N ILE A 261 -3.46 20.49 8.42
CA ILE A 261 -2.76 21.55 7.67
C ILE A 261 -2.43 22.71 8.59
N ASP A 262 -3.37 23.17 9.43
CA ASP A 262 -3.12 24.22 10.41
C ASP A 262 -1.98 23.87 11.38
N VAL A 263 -1.93 22.60 11.83
CA VAL A 263 -0.84 22.10 12.66
C VAL A 263 0.50 22.16 11.93
N LEU A 264 0.57 21.71 10.67
CA LEU A 264 1.81 21.76 9.88
C LEU A 264 2.28 23.19 9.63
N LEU A 265 1.36 24.11 9.35
CA LEU A 265 1.68 25.54 9.16
C LEU A 265 2.14 26.21 10.46
N SER A 266 1.56 25.86 11.60
CA SER A 266 2.03 26.30 12.91
C SER A 266 3.46 25.84 13.21
N LEU A 267 3.75 24.56 12.93
CA LEU A 267 5.10 24.00 13.09
C LEU A 267 6.11 24.62 12.11
N GLN A 268 5.68 24.99 10.90
CA GLN A 268 6.52 25.73 9.95
C GLN A 268 6.89 27.13 10.46
N ALA A 269 5.98 27.79 11.13
CA ALA A 269 6.19 29.13 11.68
C ALA A 269 7.06 29.16 12.96
N ASP A 270 7.25 28.01 13.61
CA ASP A 270 8.05 27.87 14.82
C ASP A 270 9.55 27.91 14.49
N LYS A 271 10.17 29.06 14.77
CA LYS A 271 11.60 29.31 14.56
C LYS A 271 12.52 28.57 15.55
N GLN A 272 11.96 28.00 16.63
CA GLN A 272 12.69 27.27 17.66
C GLN A 272 12.68 25.74 17.40
N ALA A 273 12.00 25.30 16.35
CA ALA A 273 11.93 23.89 16.00
C ALA A 273 13.32 23.33 15.58
N ASP A 274 13.66 22.14 16.07
CA ASP A 274 14.91 21.42 15.71
C ASP A 274 15.01 21.08 14.22
N PHE A 275 13.93 21.23 13.46
CA PHE A 275 13.84 20.89 12.05
C PHE A 275 13.04 21.93 11.27
N GLU A 276 13.66 22.52 10.23
CA GLU A 276 13.00 23.48 9.34
C GLU A 276 12.00 22.79 8.40
N LEU A 277 10.72 22.99 8.65
CA LEU A 277 9.63 22.45 7.83
C LEU A 277 9.34 23.39 6.66
N THR A 278 9.83 23.06 5.47
CA THR A 278 9.55 23.84 4.25
C THR A 278 8.15 23.56 3.70
N LYS A 279 7.63 24.44 2.83
CA LYS A 279 6.35 24.21 2.14
C LYS A 279 6.35 22.92 1.31
N ASP A 280 7.47 22.60 0.63
CA ASP A 280 7.63 21.31 -0.08
C ASP A 280 7.51 20.10 0.85
N HIS A 281 8.02 20.21 2.08
CA HIS A 281 7.89 19.14 3.08
C HIS A 281 6.44 18.95 3.50
N ILE A 282 5.69 20.04 3.71
CA ILE A 282 4.25 19.99 4.00
C ILE A 282 3.51 19.31 2.86
N LYS A 283 3.71 19.77 1.62
CA LYS A 283 3.08 19.20 0.43
C LYS A 283 3.40 17.71 0.28
N ALA A 284 4.66 17.31 0.48
CA ALA A 284 5.08 15.91 0.42
C ALA A 284 4.35 15.03 1.45
N ILE A 285 4.20 15.51 2.69
CA ILE A 285 3.46 14.79 3.74
C ILE A 285 1.98 14.67 3.35
N LEU A 286 1.38 15.74 2.81
CA LEU A 286 -0.02 15.71 2.38
C LEU A 286 -0.27 14.73 1.22
N VAL A 287 0.64 14.65 0.23
CA VAL A 287 0.56 13.65 -0.86
C VAL A 287 0.57 12.22 -0.31
N ASP A 288 1.45 11.93 0.66
CA ASP A 288 1.44 10.61 1.30
C ASP A 288 0.11 10.32 2.01
N MET A 289 -0.40 11.28 2.76
CA MET A 289 -1.64 11.08 3.52
C MET A 289 -2.81 10.78 2.58
N PHE A 290 -2.99 11.56 1.53
CA PHE A 290 -4.07 11.34 0.56
C PHE A 290 -3.86 10.07 -0.28
N GLY A 291 -2.68 9.89 -0.85
CA GLY A 291 -2.40 8.76 -1.75
C GLY A 291 -2.37 7.42 -1.02
N ALA A 292 -1.56 7.28 0.02
CA ALA A 292 -1.41 6.02 0.72
C ALA A 292 -2.60 5.69 1.62
N GLY A 293 -3.17 6.72 2.30
CA GLY A 293 -4.21 6.51 3.32
C GLY A 293 -5.58 6.16 2.74
N SER A 294 -5.96 6.68 1.56
CA SER A 294 -7.25 6.36 0.94
C SER A 294 -7.20 5.05 0.16
N HIS A 295 -6.25 4.90 -0.76
CA HIS A 295 -6.25 3.83 -1.75
C HIS A 295 -6.09 2.44 -1.15
N THR A 296 -5.19 2.26 -0.18
CA THR A 296 -4.96 0.96 0.46
C THR A 296 -6.13 0.51 1.34
N THR A 297 -6.77 1.45 2.05
CA THR A 297 -7.95 1.18 2.88
C THR A 297 -9.14 0.78 2.02
N PHE A 298 -9.38 1.50 0.93
CA PHE A 298 -10.38 1.17 -0.08
C PHE A 298 -10.21 -0.26 -0.64
N ILE A 299 -8.99 -0.62 -1.07
CA ILE A 299 -8.67 -1.98 -1.57
C ILE A 299 -9.01 -3.04 -0.52
N THR A 300 -8.66 -2.80 0.75
CA THR A 300 -8.96 -3.76 1.82
C THR A 300 -10.46 -3.95 2.02
N LEU A 301 -11.24 -2.86 2.02
CA LEU A 301 -12.70 -2.91 2.13
C LEU A 301 -13.34 -3.72 0.98
N GLU A 302 -12.88 -3.52 -0.25
CA GLU A 302 -13.33 -4.31 -1.40
C GLU A 302 -13.06 -5.80 -1.22
N TRP A 303 -11.83 -6.16 -0.79
CA TRP A 303 -11.47 -7.57 -0.60
C TRP A 303 -12.21 -8.21 0.56
N VAL A 304 -12.45 -7.49 1.67
CA VAL A 304 -13.28 -8.01 2.78
C VAL A 304 -14.66 -8.38 2.27
N MET A 305 -15.33 -7.48 1.56
CA MET A 305 -16.68 -7.76 1.05
C MET A 305 -16.69 -8.82 -0.05
N ALA A 306 -15.65 -8.88 -0.87
CA ALA A 306 -15.53 -9.89 -1.91
C ALA A 306 -15.40 -11.31 -1.33
N GLU A 307 -14.57 -11.49 -0.30
CA GLU A 307 -14.43 -12.78 0.40
C GLU A 307 -15.70 -13.15 1.15
N LEU A 308 -16.34 -12.20 1.84
CA LEU A 308 -17.60 -12.46 2.55
C LEU A 308 -18.74 -12.88 1.64
N VAL A 309 -18.89 -12.24 0.48
CA VAL A 309 -19.94 -12.61 -0.50
C VAL A 309 -19.69 -13.99 -1.09
N LYS A 310 -18.42 -14.36 -1.27
CA LYS A 310 -18.04 -15.67 -1.75
C LYS A 310 -18.26 -16.76 -0.69
N ASP A 311 -17.95 -16.47 0.57
CA ASP A 311 -18.16 -17.37 1.73
C ASP A 311 -19.36 -16.91 2.58
N GLN A 312 -20.54 -17.42 2.22
CA GLN A 312 -21.77 -17.05 2.90
C GLN A 312 -21.81 -17.48 4.37
N LYS A 313 -21.14 -18.58 4.74
CA LYS A 313 -21.06 -19.03 6.13
C LYS A 313 -20.35 -17.99 7.00
N THR A 314 -19.19 -17.55 6.55
CA THR A 314 -18.42 -16.50 7.22
C THR A 314 -19.21 -15.17 7.26
N MET A 315 -19.90 -14.81 6.16
CA MET A 315 -20.75 -13.62 6.11
C MET A 315 -21.83 -13.65 7.22
N LEU A 316 -22.60 -14.74 7.28
CA LEU A 316 -23.69 -14.90 8.29
C LEU A 316 -23.16 -14.88 9.71
N THR A 317 -22.03 -15.53 9.98
CA THR A 317 -21.40 -15.52 11.31
C THR A 317 -21.02 -14.12 11.74
N LEU A 318 -20.41 -13.34 10.80
CA LEU A 318 -20.01 -11.96 11.08
C LEU A 318 -21.22 -11.03 11.25
N GLN A 319 -22.26 -11.19 10.42
CA GLN A 319 -23.52 -10.45 10.59
C GLN A 319 -24.18 -10.72 11.96
N GLN A 320 -24.17 -11.98 12.39
CA GLN A 320 -24.70 -12.35 13.71
C GLN A 320 -23.89 -11.69 14.84
N GLU A 321 -22.54 -11.72 14.80
CA GLU A 321 -21.70 -11.04 15.79
C GLU A 321 -22.02 -9.54 15.84
N VAL A 322 -21.99 -8.87 14.70
CA VAL A 322 -22.23 -7.43 14.60
C VAL A 322 -23.61 -7.04 15.13
N ARG A 323 -24.66 -7.76 14.73
CA ARG A 323 -26.04 -7.45 15.13
C ARG A 323 -26.36 -7.79 16.59
N THR A 324 -25.64 -8.75 17.16
CA THR A 324 -25.81 -9.12 18.58
C THR A 324 -25.05 -8.19 19.52
N MET A 325 -23.86 -7.73 19.11
CA MET A 325 -22.98 -6.91 19.96
C MET A 325 -23.25 -5.41 19.86
N SER A 326 -24.01 -4.97 18.86
CA SER A 326 -24.40 -3.56 18.71
C SER A 326 -25.50 -3.20 19.70
N ASP A 327 -25.42 -2.02 20.31
CA ASP A 327 -26.53 -1.47 21.09
C ASP A 327 -27.65 -1.05 20.12
N ASN A 328 -28.66 -1.90 19.96
CA ASN A 328 -29.78 -1.72 19.03
C ASN A 328 -30.58 -0.40 19.28
N LYS A 329 -30.45 0.24 20.46
CA LYS A 329 -31.22 1.44 20.80
C LYS A 329 -30.85 2.68 19.96
N SER A 330 -29.62 2.75 19.46
CA SER A 330 -29.15 3.91 18.68
C SER A 330 -29.20 3.74 17.17
N GLY A 331 -29.39 2.49 16.68
CA GLY A 331 -29.29 2.19 15.25
C GLY A 331 -27.90 2.43 14.65
N THR A 332 -26.89 2.59 15.48
CA THR A 332 -25.50 2.89 15.07
C THR A 332 -24.52 2.01 15.83
N ILE A 333 -23.39 1.68 15.19
CA ILE A 333 -22.30 0.93 15.83
C ILE A 333 -21.41 1.91 16.59
N ALA A 334 -21.16 1.63 17.87
CA ALA A 334 -20.17 2.37 18.66
C ALA A 334 -18.78 1.77 18.48
N GLU A 335 -17.74 2.61 18.42
CA GLU A 335 -16.35 2.11 18.30
C GLU A 335 -15.91 1.26 19.50
N GLU A 336 -16.53 1.45 20.68
CA GLU A 336 -16.27 0.60 21.84
C GLU A 336 -16.81 -0.83 21.66
N ASP A 337 -17.88 -1.04 20.89
CA ASP A 337 -18.40 -2.38 20.60
C ASP A 337 -17.50 -3.13 19.63
N LEU A 338 -16.85 -2.43 18.68
CA LEU A 338 -15.87 -3.03 17.76
C LEU A 338 -14.72 -3.73 18.50
N LYS A 339 -14.37 -3.26 19.70
CA LYS A 339 -13.30 -3.89 20.50
C LYS A 339 -13.64 -5.31 20.93
N LYS A 340 -14.93 -5.61 21.07
CA LYS A 340 -15.46 -6.92 21.51
C LYS A 340 -15.64 -7.88 20.33
N MET A 341 -15.73 -7.37 19.08
CA MET A 341 -16.00 -8.15 17.89
C MET A 341 -14.74 -8.92 17.45
N THR A 342 -14.63 -10.16 17.89
CA THR A 342 -13.47 -11.01 17.62
C THR A 342 -13.47 -11.55 16.19
N TRP A 343 -14.67 -11.89 15.68
CA TRP A 343 -14.84 -12.42 14.34
C TRP A 343 -14.58 -11.35 13.26
N LEU A 344 -15.03 -10.12 13.47
CA LEU A 344 -14.71 -8.98 12.62
C LEU A 344 -13.20 -8.81 12.44
N LYS A 345 -12.46 -8.81 13.55
CA LYS A 345 -11.00 -8.70 13.52
C LYS A 345 -10.33 -9.87 12.80
N ALA A 346 -10.86 -11.08 13.00
CA ALA A 346 -10.36 -12.29 12.35
C ALA A 346 -10.57 -12.24 10.82
N VAL A 347 -11.74 -11.79 10.37
CA VAL A 347 -12.05 -11.57 8.95
C VAL A 347 -11.11 -10.56 8.32
N ILE A 348 -10.87 -9.42 8.98
CA ILE A 348 -9.96 -8.39 8.48
C ILE A 348 -8.52 -8.91 8.42
N LYS A 349 -8.05 -9.63 9.44
CA LYS A 349 -6.71 -10.23 9.46
C LYS A 349 -6.54 -11.25 8.33
N GLU A 350 -7.52 -12.11 8.12
CA GLU A 350 -7.46 -13.13 7.05
C GLU A 350 -7.52 -12.49 5.66
N THR A 351 -8.32 -11.44 5.49
CA THR A 351 -8.33 -10.66 4.25
C THR A 351 -6.95 -10.04 3.98
N LEU A 352 -6.34 -9.41 4.97
CA LEU A 352 -5.01 -8.80 4.83
C LEU A 352 -3.90 -9.84 4.61
N ARG A 353 -4.09 -11.06 5.11
CA ARG A 353 -3.18 -12.19 4.84
C ARG A 353 -3.25 -12.60 3.37
N LEU A 354 -4.45 -12.81 2.85
CA LEU A 354 -4.66 -13.27 1.46
C LEU A 354 -4.49 -12.14 0.44
N HIS A 355 -4.96 -10.95 0.76
CA HIS A 355 -5.01 -9.82 -0.16
C HIS A 355 -4.28 -8.60 0.42
N PRO A 356 -2.96 -8.69 0.72
CA PRO A 356 -2.22 -7.51 1.15
C PRO A 356 -2.25 -6.45 0.05
N PRO A 357 -2.70 -5.21 0.33
CA PRO A 357 -2.81 -4.17 -0.70
C PRO A 357 -1.48 -3.87 -1.42
N ALA A 358 -0.36 -4.01 -0.72
CA ALA A 358 0.99 -3.88 -1.27
C ALA A 358 1.74 -5.23 -1.16
N PRO A 359 1.54 -6.17 -2.08
CA PRO A 359 2.02 -7.56 -1.95
C PRO A 359 3.54 -7.70 -1.95
N LEU A 360 4.27 -6.78 -2.57
CA LEU A 360 5.73 -6.73 -2.57
C LEU A 360 6.30 -5.69 -1.60
N LEU A 361 5.46 -5.06 -0.81
CA LEU A 361 5.74 -3.90 0.02
C LEU A 361 6.38 -2.74 -0.77
N VAL A 362 6.74 -1.66 -0.08
CA VAL A 362 7.51 -0.57 -0.70
C VAL A 362 8.99 -0.97 -0.75
N PRO A 363 9.65 -0.88 -1.92
CA PRO A 363 11.04 -1.30 -2.07
C PRO A 363 11.97 -0.67 -1.02
N ARG A 364 12.97 -1.45 -0.56
CA ARG A 364 14.04 -1.00 0.32
C ARG A 364 15.37 -0.98 -0.43
N GLU A 365 16.38 -0.36 0.16
CA GLU A 365 17.73 -0.31 -0.35
C GLU A 365 18.73 -0.52 0.79
N SER A 366 19.78 -1.32 0.53
CA SER A 366 20.85 -1.53 1.50
C SER A 366 21.79 -0.32 1.55
N LEU A 367 22.01 0.23 2.74
CA LEU A 367 22.90 1.39 2.98
C LEU A 367 24.38 1.01 3.00
N GLU A 368 24.69 -0.23 3.31
CA GLU A 368 26.05 -0.78 3.43
C GLU A 368 26.09 -2.25 3.01
N GLU A 369 27.28 -2.82 2.90
CA GLU A 369 27.45 -4.26 2.68
C GLU A 369 26.99 -5.02 3.93
N SER A 370 26.30 -6.14 3.73
CA SER A 370 25.77 -6.96 4.82
C SER A 370 25.72 -8.43 4.45
N GLN A 371 25.35 -9.28 5.41
CA GLN A 371 25.13 -10.70 5.18
C GLN A 371 23.74 -11.10 5.64
N ILE A 372 23.05 -11.89 4.83
CA ILE A 372 21.77 -12.51 5.18
C ILE A 372 21.92 -14.01 4.93
N ASN A 373 21.71 -14.80 5.97
CA ASN A 373 21.80 -16.28 5.90
C ASN A 373 23.09 -16.78 5.22
N GLY A 374 24.24 -16.15 5.54
CA GLY A 374 25.54 -16.47 4.98
C GLY A 374 25.81 -15.94 3.56
N TYR A 375 24.85 -15.27 2.93
CA TYR A 375 25.03 -14.64 1.62
C TYR A 375 25.39 -13.15 1.76
N ASN A 376 26.35 -12.71 0.95
CA ASN A 376 26.73 -11.32 0.88
C ASN A 376 25.72 -10.49 0.09
N VAL A 377 25.27 -9.37 0.65
CA VAL A 377 24.40 -8.38 0.01
C VAL A 377 25.18 -7.10 -0.18
N PRO A 378 25.49 -6.70 -1.41
CA PRO A 378 26.23 -5.47 -1.67
C PRO A 378 25.45 -4.22 -1.28
N LYS A 379 26.17 -3.14 -0.92
CA LYS A 379 25.60 -1.81 -0.75
C LYS A 379 24.86 -1.35 -2.00
N GLY A 380 23.71 -0.66 -1.83
CA GLY A 380 22.87 -0.16 -2.92
C GLY A 380 22.02 -1.24 -3.60
N THR A 381 21.96 -2.45 -3.00
CA THR A 381 21.06 -3.49 -3.50
C THR A 381 19.61 -3.11 -3.19
N LYS A 382 18.76 -3.09 -4.23
CA LYS A 382 17.30 -2.96 -4.07
C LYS A 382 16.75 -4.23 -3.39
N VAL A 383 15.81 -4.09 -2.47
CA VAL A 383 15.23 -5.21 -1.74
C VAL A 383 13.71 -5.18 -1.89
N LEU A 384 13.13 -6.25 -2.41
CA LEU A 384 11.69 -6.49 -2.47
C LEU A 384 11.32 -7.62 -1.51
N ILE A 385 10.32 -7.38 -0.68
CA ILE A 385 9.82 -8.36 0.28
C ILE A 385 8.46 -8.84 -0.20
N ASN A 386 8.37 -10.11 -0.58
CA ASN A 386 7.13 -10.70 -1.08
C ASN A 386 6.23 -11.09 0.10
N ALA A 387 5.51 -10.11 0.65
CA ALA A 387 4.55 -10.33 1.73
C ALA A 387 3.43 -11.28 1.32
N TRP A 388 3.03 -11.28 0.04
CA TRP A 388 2.03 -12.20 -0.49
C TRP A 388 2.46 -13.66 -0.36
N THR A 389 3.72 -13.99 -0.69
CA THR A 389 4.28 -15.34 -0.52
C THR A 389 4.43 -15.68 0.95
N ILE A 390 4.97 -14.77 1.75
CA ILE A 390 5.19 -14.99 3.19
C ILE A 390 3.87 -15.25 3.91
N ASN A 391 2.84 -14.48 3.60
CA ASN A 391 1.52 -14.64 4.17
C ASN A 391 0.81 -15.95 3.73
N ARG A 392 1.39 -16.70 2.79
CA ARG A 392 0.90 -17.99 2.28
C ARG A 392 1.85 -19.16 2.54
N ASP A 393 2.87 -18.98 3.34
CA ASP A 393 3.84 -20.04 3.62
C ASP A 393 3.14 -21.22 4.38
N PRO A 394 3.10 -22.44 3.79
CA PRO A 394 2.45 -23.59 4.40
C PRO A 394 3.09 -24.04 5.71
N LYS A 395 4.30 -23.57 6.02
CA LYS A 395 4.96 -23.77 7.30
C LYS A 395 4.19 -23.14 8.47
N PHE A 396 3.50 -22.02 8.21
CA PHE A 396 2.73 -21.26 9.22
C PHE A 396 1.22 -21.37 9.01
N TRP A 397 0.77 -21.62 7.76
CA TRP A 397 -0.63 -21.51 7.38
C TRP A 397 -1.15 -22.81 6.76
N GLN A 398 -1.97 -23.55 7.48
CA GLN A 398 -2.66 -24.72 6.93
C GLN A 398 -3.68 -24.27 5.86
N ASN A 399 -3.72 -24.93 4.69
CA ASN A 399 -4.52 -24.49 3.54
C ASN A 399 -4.31 -23.00 3.22
N PRO A 400 -3.09 -22.58 2.83
CA PRO A 400 -2.67 -21.19 2.82
C PRO A 400 -3.47 -20.31 1.84
N ASP A 401 -4.06 -20.88 0.79
CA ASP A 401 -4.83 -20.16 -0.22
C ASP A 401 -6.34 -20.09 0.07
N LYS A 402 -6.79 -20.73 1.15
CA LYS A 402 -8.20 -20.66 1.57
C LYS A 402 -8.42 -19.51 2.55
N PHE A 403 -9.58 -18.86 2.42
CA PHE A 403 -10.07 -17.87 3.36
C PHE A 403 -10.66 -18.56 4.60
N ILE A 404 -9.97 -18.52 5.73
CA ILE A 404 -10.33 -19.23 6.97
C ILE A 404 -10.09 -18.28 8.16
N PRO A 405 -11.03 -17.38 8.48
CA PRO A 405 -10.89 -16.45 9.59
C PRO A 405 -10.74 -17.12 10.97
N GLU A 406 -11.25 -18.34 11.13
CA GLU A 406 -11.17 -19.14 12.35
C GLU A 406 -9.75 -19.23 12.90
N ARG A 407 -8.74 -19.27 12.03
CA ARG A 407 -7.32 -19.32 12.42
C ARG A 407 -6.87 -18.14 13.30
N PHE A 408 -7.53 -16.99 13.18
CA PHE A 408 -7.26 -15.82 14.01
C PHE A 408 -8.15 -15.70 15.25
N VAL A 409 -9.24 -16.45 15.28
CA VAL A 409 -10.05 -16.63 16.49
C VAL A 409 -9.37 -17.62 17.44
N GLU A 410 -8.85 -18.73 16.90
CA GLU A 410 -8.15 -19.77 17.64
C GLU A 410 -6.75 -19.32 18.10
N ASN A 411 -6.06 -18.50 17.30
CA ASN A 411 -4.74 -17.99 17.61
C ASN A 411 -4.70 -16.46 17.63
N THR A 412 -5.15 -15.89 18.74
CA THR A 412 -5.21 -14.44 18.94
C THR A 412 -3.84 -13.76 19.04
N GLY A 413 -2.75 -14.53 19.26
CA GLY A 413 -1.38 -14.02 19.38
C GLY A 413 -0.77 -13.57 18.05
N ILE A 414 -1.35 -13.96 16.90
CA ILE A 414 -0.86 -13.53 15.58
C ILE A 414 -1.47 -12.18 15.22
N ASP A 415 -0.58 -11.18 15.00
CA ASP A 415 -0.98 -9.83 14.61
C ASP A 415 -0.03 -9.27 13.52
N PHE A 416 -0.50 -8.27 12.78
CA PHE A 416 0.22 -7.57 11.71
C PHE A 416 1.03 -6.35 12.22
N ARG A 417 1.22 -6.19 13.54
CA ARG A 417 1.89 -5.00 14.13
C ARG A 417 3.42 -5.06 14.11
N GLY A 418 4.01 -6.01 13.37
CA GLY A 418 5.44 -6.06 13.09
C GLY A 418 6.25 -7.02 13.96
N ASP A 419 5.62 -7.81 14.85
CA ASP A 419 6.29 -8.84 15.64
C ASP A 419 6.11 -10.25 15.06
N ASN A 420 5.09 -10.47 14.26
CA ASN A 420 4.77 -11.74 13.62
C ASN A 420 5.13 -11.68 12.13
N PHE A 421 6.36 -12.09 11.78
CA PHE A 421 6.86 -11.98 10.41
C PHE A 421 6.18 -12.91 9.40
N GLN A 422 5.37 -13.87 9.85
CA GLN A 422 4.50 -14.66 8.97
C GLN A 422 3.24 -13.89 8.51
N LEU A 423 2.97 -12.69 9.08
CA LEU A 423 1.83 -11.82 8.72
C LEU A 423 2.27 -10.35 8.67
N ILE A 424 2.69 -9.88 7.50
CA ILE A 424 3.32 -8.57 7.31
C ILE A 424 2.65 -7.68 6.25
N PRO A 425 1.31 -7.55 6.20
CA PRO A 425 0.64 -6.70 5.21
C PRO A 425 1.02 -5.21 5.36
N PHE A 426 1.45 -4.79 6.53
CA PHE A 426 1.90 -3.43 6.84
C PHE A 426 3.43 -3.29 6.91
N GLY A 427 4.16 -4.35 6.51
CA GLY A 427 5.61 -4.41 6.67
C GLY A 427 6.05 -4.56 8.13
N GLY A 428 7.29 -4.13 8.44
CA GLY A 428 7.87 -4.26 9.78
C GLY A 428 9.04 -3.30 10.01
N GLY A 429 9.52 -3.24 11.25
CA GLY A 429 10.64 -2.46 11.69
C GLY A 429 10.43 -0.93 11.58
N ARG A 430 11.52 -0.18 11.39
CA ARG A 430 11.46 1.30 11.28
C ARG A 430 10.53 1.79 10.19
N ARG A 431 10.34 1.03 9.11
CA ARG A 431 9.49 1.34 7.96
C ARG A 431 8.10 0.70 8.01
N ILE A 432 7.69 0.19 9.17
CA ILE A 432 6.30 -0.24 9.35
C ILE A 432 5.33 0.89 9.00
N CYS A 433 4.20 0.55 8.42
CA CYS A 433 3.17 1.53 8.03
C CYS A 433 2.77 2.41 9.22
N PRO A 434 2.86 3.73 9.13
CA PRO A 434 2.43 4.61 10.22
C PRO A 434 0.91 4.72 10.32
N GLY A 435 0.17 4.35 9.25
CA GLY A 435 -1.28 4.48 9.15
C GLY A 435 -2.09 3.29 9.64
N ILE A 436 -1.48 2.26 10.29
CA ILE A 436 -2.17 1.03 10.71
C ILE A 436 -3.43 1.33 11.50
N ASN A 437 -3.32 2.16 12.55
CA ASN A 437 -4.47 2.45 13.42
C ASN A 437 -5.58 3.18 12.65
N PHE A 438 -5.22 4.14 11.80
CA PHE A 438 -6.18 4.88 10.97
C PHE A 438 -6.90 3.94 9.99
N ALA A 439 -6.16 3.09 9.27
CA ALA A 439 -6.73 2.15 8.31
C ALA A 439 -7.66 1.14 8.98
N ILE A 440 -7.20 0.50 10.06
CA ILE A 440 -7.98 -0.54 10.74
C ILE A 440 -9.27 0.03 11.37
N SER A 441 -9.21 1.20 12.04
CA SER A 441 -10.42 1.82 12.59
C SER A 441 -11.45 2.15 11.50
N ASN A 442 -11.02 2.61 10.33
CA ASN A 442 -11.91 2.89 9.21
C ASN A 442 -12.50 1.62 8.58
N ILE A 443 -11.70 0.54 8.48
CA ILE A 443 -12.15 -0.75 7.93
C ILE A 443 -13.16 -1.39 8.90
N GLU A 444 -12.84 -1.45 10.19
CA GLU A 444 -13.70 -2.07 11.20
C GLU A 444 -15.08 -1.40 11.24
N ILE A 445 -15.13 -0.08 11.35
CA ILE A 445 -16.41 0.63 11.47
C ILE A 445 -17.24 0.54 10.20
N MET A 446 -16.62 0.63 9.01
CA MET A 446 -17.33 0.55 7.74
C MET A 446 -17.93 -0.84 7.54
N ILE A 447 -17.14 -1.90 7.69
CA ILE A 447 -17.62 -3.28 7.50
C ILE A 447 -18.71 -3.61 8.53
N ALA A 448 -18.49 -3.30 9.80
CA ALA A 448 -19.49 -3.54 10.84
C ALA A 448 -20.82 -2.82 10.52
N THR A 449 -20.76 -1.55 10.12
CA THR A 449 -21.99 -0.76 9.87
C THR A 449 -22.76 -1.26 8.65
N ILE A 450 -22.09 -1.58 7.54
CA ILE A 450 -22.80 -2.07 6.35
C ILE A 450 -23.36 -3.48 6.53
N LEU A 451 -22.76 -4.32 7.39
CA LEU A 451 -23.28 -5.63 7.74
C LEU A 451 -24.37 -5.56 8.81
N PHE A 452 -24.39 -4.51 9.63
CA PHE A 452 -25.47 -4.24 10.57
C PHE A 452 -26.76 -3.88 9.81
N HIS A 453 -26.66 -2.94 8.86
CA HIS A 453 -27.85 -2.41 8.17
C HIS A 453 -28.35 -3.28 7.02
N PHE A 454 -27.47 -4.05 6.36
CA PHE A 454 -27.81 -4.74 5.11
C PHE A 454 -27.41 -6.20 5.11
N ASP A 455 -28.27 -7.03 4.47
CA ASP A 455 -27.88 -8.30 3.88
C ASP A 455 -27.36 -8.06 2.46
N TRP A 456 -26.40 -8.91 2.03
CA TRP A 456 -25.71 -8.70 0.78
C TRP A 456 -25.81 -9.91 -0.14
N GLU A 457 -26.18 -9.67 -1.38
CA GLU A 457 -26.30 -10.70 -2.41
C GLU A 457 -25.52 -10.31 -3.67
N LEU A 458 -25.19 -11.34 -4.46
CA LEU A 458 -24.65 -11.13 -5.80
C LEU A 458 -25.76 -10.59 -6.72
N PRO A 459 -25.41 -9.81 -7.78
CA PRO A 459 -26.36 -9.40 -8.80
C PRO A 459 -27.08 -10.58 -9.41
N CYS A 460 -28.34 -10.37 -9.84
CA CYS A 460 -29.20 -11.40 -10.40
C CYS A 460 -28.51 -12.19 -11.53
N GLY A 461 -28.54 -13.52 -11.44
CA GLY A 461 -27.97 -14.44 -12.42
C GLY A 461 -26.48 -14.74 -12.22
N MET A 462 -25.77 -14.06 -11.29
CA MET A 462 -24.36 -14.34 -11.01
C MET A 462 -24.23 -15.47 -9.99
N LYS A 463 -23.50 -16.53 -10.35
CA LYS A 463 -23.14 -17.61 -9.42
C LYS A 463 -21.86 -17.25 -8.63
N ARG A 464 -21.75 -17.78 -7.40
CA ARG A 464 -20.55 -17.56 -6.56
C ARG A 464 -19.26 -18.08 -7.19
N ASP A 465 -19.32 -19.18 -7.92
CA ASP A 465 -18.18 -19.76 -8.61
C ASP A 465 -17.71 -18.91 -9.81
N GLU A 466 -18.60 -18.08 -10.37
CA GLU A 466 -18.33 -17.16 -11.48
C GLU A 466 -17.87 -15.78 -10.99
N PHE A 467 -17.89 -15.55 -9.65
CA PHE A 467 -17.51 -14.27 -9.07
C PHE A 467 -16.01 -14.01 -9.24
N ASP A 468 -15.70 -12.89 -9.90
CA ASP A 468 -14.31 -12.54 -10.27
C ASP A 468 -13.47 -12.17 -9.04
N MET A 469 -12.48 -13.01 -8.71
CA MET A 469 -11.49 -12.78 -7.67
C MET A 469 -10.12 -12.38 -8.23
N ASN A 470 -10.03 -12.06 -9.52
CA ASN A 470 -8.80 -11.61 -10.15
C ASN A 470 -8.45 -10.18 -9.70
N TYR A 471 -7.17 -9.88 -9.77
CA TYR A 471 -6.62 -8.57 -9.41
C TYR A 471 -5.90 -7.90 -10.58
N ALA A 472 -5.85 -6.57 -10.54
CA ALA A 472 -5.05 -5.75 -11.45
C ALA A 472 -3.63 -5.57 -10.85
N PRO A 473 -2.56 -5.83 -11.63
CA PRO A 473 -1.20 -5.64 -11.15
C PRO A 473 -0.87 -4.16 -10.93
N GLY A 474 0.04 -3.89 -10.00
CA GLY A 474 0.51 -2.54 -9.68
C GLY A 474 1.35 -2.51 -8.41
N LEU A 475 1.77 -1.33 -7.98
CA LEU A 475 2.39 -1.12 -6.66
C LEU A 475 1.42 -1.54 -5.55
N THR A 476 0.14 -1.20 -5.73
CA THR A 476 -0.99 -1.70 -4.95
C THR A 476 -1.88 -2.56 -5.84
N VAL A 477 -2.40 -3.64 -5.27
CA VAL A 477 -3.14 -4.68 -6.01
C VAL A 477 -4.61 -4.63 -5.63
N ARG A 478 -5.41 -4.03 -6.51
CA ARG A 478 -6.87 -3.94 -6.38
C ARG A 478 -7.56 -5.07 -7.15
N ARG A 479 -8.85 -5.24 -6.91
CA ARG A 479 -9.69 -6.09 -7.76
C ARG A 479 -9.65 -5.62 -9.22
N ASN A 480 -9.69 -6.57 -10.15
CA ASN A 480 -9.72 -6.25 -11.58
C ASN A 480 -11.05 -5.63 -12.01
N LYS A 481 -12.16 -6.11 -11.44
CA LYS A 481 -13.52 -5.60 -11.68
C LYS A 481 -14.05 -4.89 -10.45
N LYS A 482 -14.86 -3.85 -10.67
CA LYS A 482 -15.59 -3.17 -9.61
C LYS A 482 -16.52 -4.14 -8.88
N LEU A 483 -16.76 -3.87 -7.61
CA LEU A 483 -17.60 -4.68 -6.74
C LEU A 483 -19.04 -4.18 -6.76
N TYR A 484 -19.90 -4.86 -7.51
CA TYR A 484 -21.35 -4.62 -7.52
C TYR A 484 -22.07 -5.66 -6.68
N LEU A 485 -22.82 -5.24 -5.67
CA LEU A 485 -23.62 -6.10 -4.82
C LEU A 485 -25.03 -5.55 -4.66
N VAL A 486 -25.97 -6.43 -4.30
CA VAL A 486 -27.36 -6.07 -4.03
C VAL A 486 -27.58 -6.03 -2.52
N PRO A 487 -27.83 -4.83 -1.92
CA PRO A 487 -28.17 -4.71 -0.52
C PRO A 487 -29.66 -5.03 -0.30
N ARG A 488 -29.96 -5.66 0.84
CA ARG A 488 -31.31 -5.78 1.40
C ARG A 488 -31.29 -5.21 2.80
N GLU A 489 -32.03 -4.14 3.02
CA GLU A 489 -32.08 -3.50 4.33
C GLU A 489 -32.73 -4.41 5.37
N VAL A 490 -32.12 -4.52 6.54
CA VAL A 490 -32.58 -5.33 7.65
C VAL A 490 -33.52 -4.49 8.50
N CYS A 491 -34.74 -4.97 8.68
CA CYS A 491 -35.69 -4.37 9.62
C CYS A 491 -35.25 -4.72 11.06
N HIS A 492 -34.64 -3.77 11.75
CA HIS A 492 -34.42 -3.89 13.18
C HIS A 492 -35.74 -3.60 13.89
N THR A 493 -36.40 -4.62 14.41
CA THR A 493 -37.53 -4.41 15.37
C THR A 493 -36.97 -3.91 16.67
N PHE A 494 -37.11 -2.63 16.91
CA PHE A 494 -36.75 -1.95 18.17
C PHE A 494 -37.78 -2.22 19.27
#